data_4b32e06fe85e1210f997b89fcc04c2df
#
_entry.id   4b32e06fe85e1210f997b89fcc04c2df
#
_cell.length_a   1.000
_cell.length_b   1.000
_cell.length_c   1.000
_cell.angle_alpha   90.00
_cell.angle_beta   90.00
_cell.angle_gamma   90.00
#
_symmetry.space_group_name_H-M   'P 1'
#
loop_
_entity.id
_entity.type
_entity.pdbx_description
1 polymer ?
#
loop_
_entity_poly.entity_id
_entity_poly.type
_entity_poly.pdbx_seq_one_letter_code
_entity_poly.pdbx_strand_id
1 'polypeptide(L)'
;MKFSVTAIAVAVMAANSVSGHYIFQQFSAGGTKYPAWKYIRRNTNPAWLQNGPVTDLSSKDLRCNVGGGVSNGTETVTMKAGDEFTFTLDAAVYHAGPTSLYMSKAPGKVEDYDGSGPWFKIFDWGPSGNSFPMKGSYSGNIPKCIPDGEYLLRIQQLGLHNPGAPPQFYISCAQVKVTNGGNANPSPTALIPGAFKANDPGYTVNIYSGSLSNYVVPGPAVFKC
;
A
#
# COMPACT_ATOMS: atom_id res chain seq x y z
N MET A 1 57.72 22.82 -34.53
CA MET A 1 56.35 22.34 -34.56
C MET A 1 55.87 22.21 -33.12
N LYS A 2 54.94 23.07 -32.67
CA LYS A 2 54.37 22.98 -31.32
C LYS A 2 52.97 22.39 -31.45
N PHE A 3 52.73 21.20 -30.89
CA PHE A 3 51.42 20.59 -30.84
C PHE A 3 50.69 21.07 -29.58
N SER A 4 49.58 21.81 -29.76
CA SER A 4 48.66 22.15 -28.69
C SER A 4 47.70 20.99 -28.48
N VAL A 5 47.71 20.39 -27.28
CA VAL A 5 46.75 19.38 -26.87
C VAL A 5 45.58 20.13 -26.24
N THR A 6 44.43 20.15 -26.92
CA THR A 6 43.16 20.69 -26.39
C THR A 6 42.51 19.59 -25.54
N ALA A 7 42.45 19.79 -24.23
CA ALA A 7 41.75 18.91 -23.33
C ALA A 7 40.22 19.17 -23.46
N ILE A 8 39.49 18.17 -23.95
CA ILE A 8 38.01 18.19 -23.96
C ILE A 8 37.53 17.73 -22.58
N ALA A 9 37.01 18.65 -21.81
CA ALA A 9 36.33 18.34 -20.56
C ALA A 9 34.92 17.77 -20.87
N VAL A 10 34.75 16.46 -20.69
CA VAL A 10 33.44 15.81 -20.77
C VAL A 10 32.71 16.06 -19.43
N ALA A 11 31.76 16.97 -19.43
CA ALA A 11 30.85 17.14 -18.29
C ALA A 11 29.87 15.94 -18.25
N VAL A 12 30.10 15.01 -17.36
CA VAL A 12 29.12 13.94 -17.03
C VAL A 12 27.98 14.62 -16.25
N MET A 13 26.89 14.93 -16.93
CA MET A 13 25.65 15.28 -16.25
C MET A 13 25.13 14.01 -15.57
N ALA A 14 25.24 13.96 -14.25
CA ALA A 14 24.53 12.98 -13.44
C ALA A 14 23.04 13.28 -13.58
N ALA A 15 22.35 12.55 -14.46
CA ALA A 15 20.90 12.55 -14.51
C ALA A 15 20.42 11.96 -13.17
N ASN A 16 19.93 12.79 -12.27
CA ASN A 16 19.16 12.34 -11.14
C ASN A 16 17.92 11.66 -11.71
N SER A 17 17.90 10.32 -11.71
CA SER A 17 16.71 9.56 -12.01
C SER A 17 15.67 9.91 -10.93
N VAL A 18 14.72 10.76 -11.25
CA VAL A 18 13.54 10.96 -10.41
C VAL A 18 12.77 9.65 -10.48
N SER A 19 12.96 8.78 -9.50
CA SER A 19 12.14 7.59 -9.35
C SER A 19 10.74 8.07 -8.98
N GLY A 20 9.81 8.01 -9.93
CA GLY A 20 8.39 8.29 -9.69
C GLY A 20 7.68 7.18 -8.91
N HIS A 21 8.42 6.23 -8.32
CA HIS A 21 7.90 5.11 -7.55
C HIS A 21 8.19 5.30 -6.07
N TYR A 22 7.34 4.75 -5.20
CA TYR A 22 7.41 4.88 -3.74
C TYR A 22 6.92 3.59 -3.06
N ILE A 23 7.31 3.40 -1.80
CA ILE A 23 6.92 2.23 -1.03
C ILE A 23 6.65 2.59 0.43
N PHE A 24 5.61 1.98 1.01
CA PHE A 24 5.32 2.08 2.42
C PHE A 24 6.25 1.14 3.19
N GLN A 25 7.39 1.66 3.65
CA GLN A 25 8.43 0.84 4.27
C GLN A 25 8.48 0.95 5.79
N GLN A 26 7.77 1.93 6.37
CA GLN A 26 7.89 2.21 7.80
C GLN A 26 6.52 2.21 8.47
N PHE A 27 6.47 1.65 9.68
CA PHE A 27 5.27 1.53 10.49
C PHE A 27 5.45 2.25 11.83
N SER A 28 4.37 2.89 12.30
CA SER A 28 4.27 3.42 13.65
C SER A 28 3.05 2.83 14.34
N ALA A 29 3.14 2.54 15.62
CA ALA A 29 2.05 2.04 16.45
C ALA A 29 2.03 2.78 17.78
N GLY A 30 0.86 3.26 18.21
CA GLY A 30 0.70 3.97 19.47
C GLY A 30 1.64 5.18 19.63
N GLY A 31 1.90 5.91 18.54
CA GLY A 31 2.81 7.06 18.52
C GLY A 31 4.31 6.72 18.42
N THR A 32 4.70 5.44 18.55
CA THR A 32 6.09 5.01 18.41
C THR A 32 6.41 4.69 16.96
N LYS A 33 7.42 5.36 16.40
CA LYS A 33 7.93 5.13 15.06
C LYS A 33 9.04 4.07 15.09
N TYR A 34 8.91 3.04 14.25
CA TYR A 34 9.86 1.93 14.20
C TYR A 34 10.76 2.00 12.95
N PRO A 35 11.91 1.32 12.95
CA PRO A 35 12.75 1.22 11.76
C PRO A 35 12.00 0.67 10.54
N ALA A 36 12.44 1.06 9.35
CA ALA A 36 11.91 0.51 8.10
C ALA A 36 12.01 -1.03 8.10
N TRP A 37 10.97 -1.67 7.57
CA TRP A 37 10.85 -3.13 7.42
C TRP A 37 10.78 -3.94 8.74
N LYS A 38 10.75 -3.30 9.90
CA LYS A 38 10.64 -4.05 11.16
C LYS A 38 9.33 -4.83 11.26
N TYR A 39 8.21 -4.14 11.00
CA TYR A 39 6.87 -4.73 11.06
C TYR A 39 6.18 -4.82 9.69
N ILE A 40 6.84 -4.32 8.65
CA ILE A 40 6.34 -4.39 7.26
C ILE A 40 7.08 -5.49 6.52
N ARG A 41 6.35 -6.35 5.82
CA ARG A 41 6.91 -7.38 4.95
C ARG A 41 7.68 -6.74 3.81
N ARG A 42 8.97 -7.07 3.73
CA ARG A 42 9.83 -6.53 2.69
C ARG A 42 9.53 -7.21 1.36
N ASN A 43 9.37 -6.41 0.29
CA ASN A 43 9.27 -6.97 -1.04
C ASN A 43 10.60 -7.54 -1.52
N THR A 44 10.55 -8.43 -2.50
CA THR A 44 11.71 -9.06 -3.13
C THR A 44 11.97 -8.56 -4.54
N ASN A 45 11.41 -7.42 -4.91
CA ASN A 45 11.71 -6.79 -6.19
C ASN A 45 13.23 -6.54 -6.34
N PRO A 46 13.78 -6.66 -7.55
CA PRO A 46 15.17 -6.29 -7.79
C PRO A 46 15.39 -4.80 -7.45
N ALA A 47 16.62 -4.44 -7.07
CA ALA A 47 16.95 -3.09 -6.56
C ALA A 47 16.50 -1.95 -7.48
N TRP A 48 16.52 -2.16 -8.81
CA TRP A 48 16.09 -1.16 -9.80
C TRP A 48 14.55 -0.99 -9.89
N LEU A 49 13.76 -1.93 -9.33
CA LEU A 49 12.29 -1.92 -9.30
C LEU A 49 11.74 -2.02 -7.89
N GLN A 50 12.55 -1.82 -6.86
CA GLN A 50 12.18 -2.06 -5.47
C GLN A 50 10.87 -1.37 -5.05
N ASN A 51 10.62 -0.16 -5.56
CA ASN A 51 9.44 0.64 -5.28
C ASN A 51 8.36 0.52 -6.37
N GLY A 52 8.50 -0.43 -7.30
CA GLY A 52 7.56 -0.62 -8.40
C GLY A 52 6.19 -1.12 -7.96
N PRO A 53 5.14 -0.74 -8.70
CA PRO A 53 3.78 -1.18 -8.43
C PRO A 53 3.53 -2.61 -8.92
N VAL A 54 2.51 -3.26 -8.35
CA VAL A 54 1.87 -4.44 -8.92
C VAL A 54 0.78 -3.99 -9.89
N THR A 55 0.75 -4.54 -11.12
CA THR A 55 -0.22 -4.17 -12.16
C THR A 55 -1.07 -5.35 -12.64
N ASP A 56 -0.68 -6.60 -12.36
CA ASP A 56 -1.44 -7.79 -12.71
C ASP A 56 -2.52 -8.06 -11.67
N LEU A 57 -3.79 -7.87 -12.06
CA LEU A 57 -4.96 -8.06 -11.20
C LEU A 57 -5.21 -9.51 -10.80
N SER A 58 -4.56 -10.48 -11.45
CA SER A 58 -4.64 -11.90 -11.12
C SER A 58 -3.51 -12.38 -10.20
N SER A 59 -2.48 -11.55 -10.00
CA SER A 59 -1.31 -11.90 -9.21
C SER A 59 -1.61 -11.98 -7.71
N LYS A 60 -1.05 -12.98 -7.04
CA LYS A 60 -1.04 -13.07 -5.57
C LYS A 60 -0.23 -11.93 -4.92
N ASP A 61 0.66 -11.29 -5.67
CA ASP A 61 1.43 -10.13 -5.20
C ASP A 61 0.54 -8.93 -4.85
N LEU A 62 -0.69 -8.87 -5.38
CA LEU A 62 -1.70 -7.89 -4.95
C LEU A 62 -2.04 -7.96 -3.46
N ARG A 63 -1.73 -9.07 -2.77
CA ARG A 63 -1.94 -9.17 -1.32
C ARG A 63 -1.00 -8.24 -0.56
N CYS A 64 0.31 -8.46 -0.69
CA CYS A 64 1.34 -7.80 0.12
C CYS A 64 2.59 -7.39 -0.66
N ASN A 65 2.47 -7.10 -1.97
CA ASN A 65 3.57 -6.84 -2.90
C ASN A 65 4.37 -8.13 -3.24
N VAL A 66 5.28 -8.02 -4.20
CA VAL A 66 6.12 -9.13 -4.69
C VAL A 66 6.93 -9.73 -3.54
N GLY A 67 6.76 -11.04 -3.32
CA GLY A 67 7.43 -11.76 -2.23
C GLY A 67 6.84 -11.52 -0.85
N GLY A 68 5.91 -10.58 -0.68
CA GLY A 68 5.26 -10.29 0.62
C GLY A 68 4.26 -11.35 1.10
N GLY A 69 4.05 -12.42 0.32
CA GLY A 69 3.28 -13.60 0.76
C GLY A 69 3.95 -14.38 1.90
N VAL A 70 5.21 -14.09 2.19
CA VAL A 70 5.97 -14.70 3.30
C VAL A 70 6.52 -13.62 4.22
N SER A 71 6.72 -13.96 5.49
CA SER A 71 7.16 -13.01 6.53
C SER A 71 8.62 -12.56 6.34
N ASN A 72 9.53 -13.44 5.91
CA ASN A 72 10.96 -13.16 5.74
C ASN A 72 11.61 -12.48 6.97
N GLY A 73 11.26 -12.94 8.18
CA GLY A 73 11.79 -12.39 9.42
C GLY A 73 11.18 -11.06 9.86
N THR A 74 10.07 -10.62 9.23
CA THR A 74 9.28 -9.49 9.69
C THR A 74 8.70 -9.78 11.08
N GLU A 75 8.89 -8.88 12.03
CA GLU A 75 8.33 -9.01 13.38
C GLU A 75 6.83 -8.66 13.39
N THR A 76 6.12 -9.11 14.44
CA THR A 76 4.71 -8.81 14.67
C THR A 76 4.57 -7.82 15.83
N VAL A 77 3.93 -6.67 15.59
CA VAL A 77 3.65 -5.68 16.64
C VAL A 77 2.33 -5.97 17.33
N THR A 78 2.31 -5.90 18.67
CA THR A 78 1.07 -5.99 19.45
C THR A 78 0.43 -4.62 19.57
N MET A 79 -0.87 -4.54 19.26
CA MET A 79 -1.69 -3.32 19.31
C MET A 79 -3.03 -3.65 19.97
N LYS A 80 -3.60 -2.69 20.69
CA LYS A 80 -4.97 -2.82 21.18
C LYS A 80 -5.95 -2.41 20.08
N ALA A 81 -7.12 -3.00 20.08
CA ALA A 81 -8.24 -2.50 19.29
C ALA A 81 -8.53 -1.03 19.64
N GLY A 82 -8.60 -0.18 18.63
CA GLY A 82 -8.70 1.27 18.77
C GLY A 82 -7.38 2.03 18.67
N ASP A 83 -6.23 1.39 18.83
CA ASP A 83 -4.92 2.03 18.72
C ASP A 83 -4.70 2.61 17.32
N GLU A 84 -4.06 3.77 17.29
CA GLU A 84 -3.64 4.41 16.04
C GLU A 84 -2.35 3.76 15.51
N PHE A 85 -2.29 3.64 14.19
CA PHE A 85 -1.10 3.26 13.44
C PHE A 85 -0.85 4.21 12.28
N THR A 86 0.37 4.23 11.77
CA THR A 86 0.75 5.03 10.60
C THR A 86 1.67 4.23 9.67
N PHE A 87 1.32 4.19 8.39
CA PHE A 87 2.24 3.79 7.33
C PHE A 87 2.96 5.01 6.78
N THR A 88 4.28 4.96 6.70
CA THR A 88 5.11 6.04 6.15
C THR A 88 5.88 5.54 4.93
N LEU A 89 5.88 6.36 3.87
CA LEU A 89 6.59 6.09 2.63
C LEU A 89 8.07 6.49 2.72
N ASP A 90 8.88 5.96 1.81
CA ASP A 90 10.26 6.39 1.55
C ASP A 90 10.31 7.77 0.89
N ALA A 91 9.33 8.06 0.05
CA ALA A 91 9.07 9.35 -0.59
C ALA A 91 7.57 9.64 -0.56
N ALA A 92 7.15 10.86 -0.81
CA ALA A 92 5.71 11.19 -0.89
C ALA A 92 5.05 10.51 -2.10
N VAL A 93 3.73 10.29 -2.05
CA VAL A 93 2.94 9.81 -3.19
C VAL A 93 3.06 10.80 -4.34
N TYR A 94 3.43 10.29 -5.53
CA TYR A 94 3.55 11.09 -6.76
C TYR A 94 2.37 10.89 -7.71
N HIS A 95 1.69 9.75 -7.62
CA HIS A 95 0.66 9.37 -8.58
C HIS A 95 -0.71 9.56 -7.96
N ALA A 96 -1.51 10.43 -8.58
CA ALA A 96 -2.88 10.70 -8.12
C ALA A 96 -3.74 9.43 -8.16
N GLY A 97 -4.50 9.23 -7.09
CA GLY A 97 -5.40 8.10 -6.91
C GLY A 97 -5.72 7.84 -5.44
N PRO A 98 -6.69 6.96 -5.15
CA PRO A 98 -7.14 6.68 -3.80
C PRO A 98 -6.13 5.84 -3.03
N THR A 99 -6.17 5.96 -1.70
CA THR A 99 -5.46 5.09 -0.77
C THR A 99 -6.47 4.35 0.09
N SER A 100 -6.23 3.07 0.36
CA SER A 100 -7.14 2.23 1.16
C SER A 100 -6.38 1.39 2.18
N LEU A 101 -7.02 1.12 3.30
CA LEU A 101 -6.54 0.20 4.33
C LEU A 101 -7.43 -1.03 4.40
N TYR A 102 -6.81 -2.20 4.52
CA TYR A 102 -7.47 -3.49 4.66
C TYR A 102 -6.86 -4.29 5.79
N MET A 103 -7.64 -5.19 6.35
CA MET A 103 -7.16 -6.21 7.28
C MET A 103 -7.62 -7.60 6.86
N SER A 104 -6.80 -8.61 7.15
CA SER A 104 -7.13 -10.02 6.98
C SER A 104 -6.64 -10.81 8.18
N LYS A 105 -7.54 -11.54 8.82
CA LYS A 105 -7.22 -12.35 10.00
C LYS A 105 -6.46 -13.61 9.60
N ALA A 106 -5.30 -13.82 10.19
CA ALA A 106 -4.57 -15.08 10.04
C ALA A 106 -5.31 -16.21 10.79
N PRO A 107 -5.38 -17.42 10.22
CA PRO A 107 -5.97 -18.57 10.91
C PRO A 107 -5.12 -19.08 12.09
N GLY A 108 -3.87 -18.64 12.16
CA GLY A 108 -2.90 -18.92 13.20
C GLY A 108 -1.92 -17.78 13.35
N LYS A 109 -0.61 -18.06 13.32
CA LYS A 109 0.41 -17.02 13.33
C LYS A 109 0.42 -16.25 12.00
N VAL A 110 0.48 -14.93 12.10
CA VAL A 110 0.55 -14.07 10.90
C VAL A 110 1.81 -14.31 10.09
N GLU A 111 2.90 -14.72 10.73
CA GLU A 111 4.17 -15.07 10.08
C GLU A 111 4.00 -16.17 9.02
N ASP A 112 3.11 -17.14 9.26
CA ASP A 112 2.84 -18.27 8.38
C ASP A 112 1.69 -18.01 7.38
N TYR A 113 1.10 -16.80 7.41
CA TYR A 113 -0.09 -16.47 6.63
C TYR A 113 0.25 -15.66 5.38
N ASP A 114 -0.17 -16.14 4.22
CA ASP A 114 0.07 -15.54 2.91
C ASP A 114 -0.99 -14.52 2.47
N GLY A 115 -2.01 -14.26 3.30
CA GLY A 115 -3.11 -13.36 2.96
C GLY A 115 -4.17 -13.98 2.02
N SER A 116 -4.25 -15.31 1.93
CA SER A 116 -5.21 -16.01 1.06
C SER A 116 -6.66 -15.98 1.55
N GLY A 117 -6.90 -15.66 2.80
CA GLY A 117 -8.24 -15.53 3.38
C GLY A 117 -8.94 -14.21 3.03
N PRO A 118 -10.12 -14.00 3.61
CA PRO A 118 -10.92 -12.81 3.33
C PRO A 118 -10.28 -11.52 3.88
N TRP A 119 -10.38 -10.45 3.07
CA TRP A 119 -9.95 -9.11 3.41
C TRP A 119 -11.17 -8.22 3.61
N PHE A 120 -11.18 -7.41 4.66
CA PHE A 120 -12.16 -6.35 4.86
C PHE A 120 -11.46 -4.99 4.84
N LYS A 121 -12.12 -4.02 4.21
CA LYS A 121 -11.58 -2.66 4.11
C LYS A 121 -11.94 -1.90 5.38
N ILE A 122 -10.98 -1.19 5.97
CA ILE A 122 -11.17 -0.42 7.20
C ILE A 122 -11.18 1.09 6.98
N PHE A 123 -10.59 1.56 5.88
CA PHE A 123 -10.60 2.99 5.55
C PHE A 123 -10.29 3.26 4.07
N ASP A 124 -10.79 4.40 3.57
CA ASP A 124 -10.48 4.95 2.26
C ASP A 124 -10.14 6.44 2.33
N TRP A 125 -9.11 6.83 1.59
CA TRP A 125 -8.87 8.23 1.18
C TRP A 125 -9.21 8.35 -0.30
N GLY A 126 -10.45 8.72 -0.59
CA GLY A 126 -10.91 9.09 -1.93
C GLY A 126 -10.53 10.54 -2.27
N PRO A 127 -11.06 11.09 -3.38
CA PRO A 127 -10.80 12.46 -3.77
C PRO A 127 -11.48 13.45 -2.81
N SER A 128 -10.85 14.62 -2.65
CA SER A 128 -11.45 15.81 -2.04
C SER A 128 -11.57 16.88 -3.11
N GLY A 129 -12.80 17.21 -3.51
CA GLY A 129 -13.04 17.94 -4.76
C GLY A 129 -12.54 17.13 -5.95
N ASN A 130 -11.71 17.72 -6.78
CA ASN A 130 -11.14 17.07 -7.97
C ASN A 130 -9.67 16.61 -7.77
N SER A 131 -9.22 16.39 -6.55
CA SER A 131 -7.85 15.94 -6.28
C SER A 131 -7.81 14.81 -5.25
N PHE A 132 -6.85 13.91 -5.41
CA PHE A 132 -6.56 12.88 -4.41
C PHE A 132 -5.52 13.36 -3.41
N PRO A 133 -5.62 12.96 -2.12
CA PRO A 133 -4.61 13.32 -1.14
C PRO A 133 -3.31 12.55 -1.40
N MET A 134 -2.26 13.29 -1.77
CA MET A 134 -0.91 12.76 -1.98
C MET A 134 -0.05 13.09 -0.75
N LYS A 135 0.13 12.11 0.14
CA LYS A 135 0.79 12.30 1.44
C LYS A 135 2.07 11.48 1.55
N GLY A 136 2.96 11.84 2.47
CA GLY A 136 4.12 11.04 2.85
C GLY A 136 3.80 9.95 3.89
N SER A 137 2.60 10.00 4.50
CA SER A 137 2.14 9.02 5.49
C SER A 137 0.62 8.99 5.57
N TYR A 138 0.09 7.83 6.00
CA TYR A 138 -1.34 7.58 6.17
C TYR A 138 -1.59 6.89 7.51
N SER A 139 -2.44 7.48 8.35
CA SER A 139 -2.78 6.96 9.67
C SER A 139 -4.19 6.38 9.69
N GLY A 140 -4.39 5.36 10.50
CA GLY A 140 -5.68 4.75 10.75
C GLY A 140 -5.75 4.16 12.16
N ASN A 141 -6.89 3.62 12.52
CA ASN A 141 -7.06 2.95 13.81
C ASN A 141 -7.45 1.48 13.59
N ILE A 142 -6.97 0.61 14.47
CA ILE A 142 -7.47 -0.77 14.54
C ILE A 142 -8.95 -0.71 14.92
N PRO A 143 -9.89 -1.32 14.15
CA PRO A 143 -11.30 -1.29 14.49
C PRO A 143 -11.54 -1.92 15.87
N LYS A 144 -12.35 -1.27 16.70
CA LYS A 144 -12.56 -1.68 18.11
C LYS A 144 -13.31 -2.99 18.28
N CYS A 145 -14.13 -3.37 17.31
CA CYS A 145 -15.03 -4.51 17.41
C CYS A 145 -14.48 -5.81 16.84
N ILE A 146 -13.32 -5.80 16.15
CA ILE A 146 -12.76 -7.02 15.55
C ILE A 146 -12.21 -7.95 16.63
N PRO A 147 -12.23 -9.29 16.43
CA PRO A 147 -11.72 -10.22 17.40
C PRO A 147 -10.22 -10.09 17.64
N ASP A 148 -9.78 -10.45 18.84
CA ASP A 148 -8.37 -10.69 19.12
C ASP A 148 -7.78 -11.70 18.15
N GLY A 149 -6.49 -11.56 17.86
CA GLY A 149 -5.76 -12.46 16.96
C GLY A 149 -4.70 -11.75 16.16
N GLU A 150 -4.10 -12.46 15.23
CA GLU A 150 -3.06 -11.94 14.38
C GLU A 150 -3.61 -11.61 13.00
N TYR A 151 -3.13 -10.52 12.41
CA TYR A 151 -3.65 -9.97 11.17
C TYR A 151 -2.53 -9.48 10.27
N LEU A 152 -2.74 -9.61 8.97
CA LEU A 152 -2.10 -8.72 8.01
C LEU A 152 -2.90 -7.43 7.94
N LEU A 153 -2.20 -6.30 8.15
CA LEU A 153 -2.73 -4.95 7.94
C LEU A 153 -2.09 -4.39 6.67
N ARG A 154 -2.91 -4.16 5.66
CA ARG A 154 -2.50 -3.83 4.30
C ARG A 154 -2.85 -2.40 3.96
N ILE A 155 -1.90 -1.64 3.44
CA ILE A 155 -2.11 -0.38 2.75
C ILE A 155 -2.00 -0.58 1.24
N GLN A 156 -2.82 0.13 0.49
CA GLN A 156 -2.82 0.18 -0.96
C GLN A 156 -3.02 1.63 -1.41
N GLN A 157 -2.16 2.11 -2.28
CA GLN A 157 -2.39 3.34 -3.04
C GLN A 157 -2.47 2.98 -4.53
N LEU A 158 -3.47 3.53 -5.23
CA LEU A 158 -3.64 3.33 -6.66
C LEU A 158 -3.10 4.52 -7.44
N GLY A 159 -2.18 4.28 -8.37
CA GLY A 159 -1.77 5.29 -9.34
C GLY A 159 -2.68 5.24 -10.56
N LEU A 160 -3.47 6.30 -10.77
CA LEU A 160 -4.44 6.45 -11.89
C LEU A 160 -3.94 7.43 -12.96
N HIS A 161 -2.66 7.76 -12.95
CA HIS A 161 -2.07 8.80 -13.81
C HIS A 161 -1.94 8.39 -15.29
N ASN A 162 -2.16 7.13 -15.64
CA ASN A 162 -2.13 6.61 -17.01
C ASN A 162 -3.53 6.10 -17.42
N PRO A 163 -4.47 6.97 -17.85
CA PRO A 163 -5.78 6.55 -18.27
C PRO A 163 -5.72 5.50 -19.39
N GLY A 164 -6.46 4.40 -19.22
CA GLY A 164 -6.49 3.28 -20.17
C GLY A 164 -5.37 2.24 -19.99
N ALA A 165 -4.38 2.48 -19.14
CA ALA A 165 -3.40 1.48 -18.73
C ALA A 165 -3.89 0.71 -17.47
N PRO A 166 -3.34 -0.48 -17.17
CA PRO A 166 -3.62 -1.15 -15.92
C PRO A 166 -3.31 -0.25 -14.73
N PRO A 167 -4.16 -0.25 -13.66
CA PRO A 167 -3.91 0.53 -12.46
C PRO A 167 -2.62 0.07 -11.79
N GLN A 168 -1.91 1.01 -11.20
CA GLN A 168 -0.67 0.75 -10.48
C GLN A 168 -0.96 0.63 -8.99
N PHE A 169 -0.74 -0.56 -8.43
CA PHE A 169 -0.95 -0.84 -7.00
C PHE A 169 0.36 -0.72 -6.23
N TYR A 170 0.48 0.30 -5.39
CA TYR A 170 1.57 0.48 -4.43
C TYR A 170 1.12 -0.09 -3.09
N ILE A 171 1.69 -1.24 -2.69
CA ILE A 171 1.16 -2.08 -1.62
C ILE A 171 2.24 -2.39 -0.60
N SER A 172 1.85 -2.43 0.68
CA SER A 172 2.66 -3.03 1.75
C SER A 172 1.76 -3.63 2.82
N CYS A 173 2.25 -4.65 3.52
CA CYS A 173 1.56 -5.29 4.63
C CYS A 173 2.39 -5.21 5.91
N ALA A 174 1.78 -4.77 6.99
CA ALA A 174 2.31 -4.90 8.35
C ALA A 174 1.75 -6.16 9.02
N GLN A 175 2.52 -6.75 9.94
CA GLN A 175 2.11 -7.85 10.80
C GLN A 175 1.70 -7.31 12.17
N VAL A 176 0.44 -7.50 12.54
CA VAL A 176 -0.11 -6.98 13.79
C VAL A 176 -0.82 -8.08 14.59
N LYS A 177 -0.63 -8.04 15.91
CA LYS A 177 -1.40 -8.84 16.86
C LYS A 177 -2.36 -7.92 17.61
N VAL A 178 -3.65 -8.10 17.38
CA VAL A 178 -4.72 -7.32 18.00
C VAL A 178 -5.10 -7.94 19.32
N THR A 179 -5.23 -7.09 20.34
CA THR A 179 -5.69 -7.42 21.70
C THR A 179 -6.79 -6.47 22.14
N ASN A 180 -7.59 -6.86 23.12
CA ASN A 180 -8.69 -6.06 23.66
C ASN A 180 -9.72 -5.67 22.59
N GLY A 181 -9.93 -6.56 21.62
CA GLY A 181 -10.94 -6.41 20.59
C GLY A 181 -12.33 -6.85 21.02
N GLY A 182 -13.21 -6.96 20.05
CA GLY A 182 -14.58 -7.44 20.21
C GLY A 182 -14.77 -8.83 19.60
N ASN A 183 -15.98 -9.06 19.11
CA ASN A 183 -16.38 -10.34 18.51
C ASN A 183 -17.14 -10.16 17.20
N ALA A 184 -17.05 -9.01 16.56
CA ALA A 184 -17.68 -8.77 15.27
C ALA A 184 -17.09 -9.68 14.18
N ASN A 185 -17.94 -10.10 13.25
CA ASN A 185 -17.52 -10.74 12.02
C ASN A 185 -17.47 -9.69 10.91
N PRO A 186 -16.27 -9.22 10.50
CA PRO A 186 -16.17 -8.14 9.52
C PRO A 186 -16.82 -8.47 8.18
N SER A 187 -17.68 -7.55 7.70
CA SER A 187 -18.39 -7.66 6.41
C SER A 187 -18.63 -6.25 5.87
N PRO A 188 -18.58 -6.04 4.52
CA PRO A 188 -18.27 -7.04 3.50
C PRO A 188 -16.79 -7.43 3.44
N THR A 189 -16.51 -8.61 2.88
CA THR A 189 -15.15 -9.09 2.64
C THR A 189 -14.95 -9.42 1.17
N ALA A 190 -13.69 -9.50 0.74
CA ALA A 190 -13.31 -9.94 -0.60
C ALA A 190 -12.01 -10.75 -0.55
N LEU A 191 -11.78 -11.61 -1.53
CA LEU A 191 -10.51 -12.30 -1.72
C LEU A 191 -9.58 -11.43 -2.59
N ILE A 192 -8.29 -11.44 -2.30
CA ILE A 192 -7.26 -10.83 -3.14
C ILE A 192 -6.29 -11.94 -3.60
N PRO A 193 -6.09 -12.14 -4.91
CA PRO A 193 -6.78 -11.49 -6.05
C PRO A 193 -8.27 -11.83 -6.14
N GLY A 194 -9.01 -11.03 -6.92
CA GLY A 194 -10.45 -11.19 -7.15
C GLY A 194 -11.31 -9.98 -6.74
N ALA A 195 -10.83 -9.19 -5.76
CA ALA A 195 -11.50 -7.97 -5.30
C ALA A 195 -11.51 -6.84 -6.34
N PHE A 196 -10.57 -6.88 -7.28
CA PHE A 196 -10.31 -5.80 -8.25
C PHE A 196 -10.53 -6.32 -9.67
N LYS A 197 -11.30 -5.57 -10.48
CA LYS A 197 -11.63 -5.96 -11.86
C LYS A 197 -11.17 -4.89 -12.83
N ALA A 198 -10.66 -5.29 -13.99
CA ALA A 198 -10.10 -4.36 -14.99
C ALA A 198 -11.10 -3.29 -15.48
N ASN A 199 -12.38 -3.61 -15.48
CA ASN A 199 -13.47 -2.69 -15.87
C ASN A 199 -14.08 -1.90 -14.70
N ASP A 200 -13.45 -1.90 -13.52
CA ASP A 200 -13.94 -1.11 -12.40
C ASP A 200 -13.92 0.39 -12.74
N PRO A 201 -15.04 1.12 -12.57
CA PRO A 201 -15.10 2.55 -12.87
C PRO A 201 -14.04 3.38 -12.15
N GLY A 202 -13.60 2.94 -10.96
CA GLY A 202 -12.54 3.59 -10.22
C GLY A 202 -11.14 3.46 -10.86
N TYR A 203 -10.94 2.56 -11.84
CA TYR A 203 -9.71 2.43 -12.61
C TYR A 203 -9.78 3.10 -13.97
N THR A 204 -10.97 3.14 -14.57
CA THR A 204 -11.16 3.63 -15.95
C THR A 204 -11.40 5.13 -16.00
N VAL A 205 -11.57 5.77 -14.84
CA VAL A 205 -11.78 7.22 -14.75
C VAL A 205 -10.58 7.99 -15.31
N ASN A 206 -10.87 9.00 -16.14
CA ASN A 206 -9.84 9.96 -16.52
C ASN A 206 -9.76 11.06 -15.45
N ILE A 207 -8.72 11.01 -14.62
CA ILE A 207 -8.51 11.95 -13.50
C ILE A 207 -8.10 13.36 -13.94
N TYR A 208 -7.81 13.56 -15.23
CA TYR A 208 -7.41 14.84 -15.81
C TYR A 208 -8.59 15.58 -16.48
N SER A 209 -9.73 14.90 -16.62
CA SER A 209 -10.93 15.49 -17.24
C SER A 209 -12.19 15.10 -16.47
N GLY A 210 -13.06 16.08 -16.25
CA GLY A 210 -14.34 15.86 -15.58
C GLY A 210 -14.28 16.03 -14.06
N SER A 211 -15.37 15.65 -13.41
CA SER A 211 -15.55 15.76 -11.96
C SER A 211 -15.32 14.41 -11.27
N LEU A 212 -14.63 14.44 -10.13
CA LEU A 212 -14.46 13.28 -9.26
C LEU A 212 -15.52 13.20 -8.14
N SER A 213 -16.61 14.02 -8.21
CA SER A 213 -17.64 14.05 -7.17
C SER A 213 -18.34 12.71 -6.94
N ASN A 214 -18.46 11.90 -7.98
CA ASN A 214 -19.10 10.57 -7.93
C ASN A 214 -18.08 9.43 -7.95
N TYR A 215 -16.82 9.71 -7.67
CA TYR A 215 -15.78 8.69 -7.67
C TYR A 215 -15.99 7.67 -6.55
N VAL A 216 -16.00 6.40 -6.90
CA VAL A 216 -16.10 5.29 -5.95
C VAL A 216 -14.74 4.62 -5.86
N VAL A 217 -14.21 4.52 -4.64
CA VAL A 217 -12.94 3.83 -4.40
C VAL A 217 -13.11 2.34 -4.63
N PRO A 218 -12.28 1.70 -5.49
CA PRO A 218 -12.40 0.28 -5.80
C PRO A 218 -12.29 -0.64 -4.59
N GLY A 219 -12.89 -1.83 -4.72
CA GLY A 219 -12.90 -2.87 -3.68
C GLY A 219 -14.19 -2.88 -2.85
N PRO A 220 -14.26 -3.68 -1.78
CA PRO A 220 -15.45 -3.76 -0.93
C PRO A 220 -15.71 -2.44 -0.21
N ALA A 221 -16.95 -2.23 0.24
CA ALA A 221 -17.28 -1.10 1.11
C ALA A 221 -16.49 -1.15 2.42
N VAL A 222 -16.27 0.01 3.03
CA VAL A 222 -15.57 0.11 4.33
C VAL A 222 -16.40 -0.55 5.42
N PHE A 223 -15.78 -1.50 6.13
CA PHE A 223 -16.34 -2.11 7.33
C PHE A 223 -16.45 -1.07 8.45
N LYS A 224 -17.55 -1.09 9.15
CA LYS A 224 -17.82 -0.24 10.31
C LYS A 224 -18.21 -1.12 11.50
N CYS A 225 -17.68 -0.80 12.66
CA CYS A 225 -18.10 -1.39 13.93
C CYS A 225 -19.52 -1.00 14.29
#